data_bb1a14bb0f9abd5c227c7facf23f5c4e
#
_entry.id   bb1a14bb0f9abd5c227c7facf23f5c4e
#
_cell.length_a   1.000
_cell.length_b   1.000
_cell.length_c   1.000
_cell.angle_alpha   90.00
_cell.angle_beta   90.00
_cell.angle_gamma   90.00
#
_symmetry.space_group_name_H-M   'P 1'
#
loop_
_entity.id
_entity.type
_entity.pdbx_description
1 polymer ?
#
loop_
_entity_poly.entity_id
_entity_poly.type
_entity_poly.pdbx_seq_one_letter_code
_entity_poly.pdbx_strand_id
1 'polypeptide(L)'
;MDAAAMLAITPQFDAALRIIAALRAAGHQAYLAGGCVRDLLLGREPSDYDVATSATPDIVLNLFPRTFAVGAHFGVVLVATSGAEDAASAAGAELEEPSYSTGLQLFRKGYVVTEVATFRSDGAYSDGRHPDAVRYTTSAEDDVRRRDFTINGLLLDLLKGTGFSPYINDANKKGALAPEGSFSGGLRSAVIDHVHGLADLDAGIIRAIGQPGERFQEDHLRILRAVRFAARFGFQIDPATAAAMRRLASKIHAVSRERVRDELTKMLTEGRARRAFELLDETGLLAELLPEVARMKGVAQPPNFHPEGDVWIHTLLLLAQLPPACPLPLAWAALLHDVGKPPTFTLADRIRFNGHVEVGVAIAADICRRFRFSNDETRQTLSLIENHMRFADAQRMKASTLKRFFRLENFPQHLELHRMDCLASSGNLDHWNFVRERYESMPEEAVHPVPLLTGRELIAAGYTPGSAFKEMLRAVEDAQLEGVIATPAEALALLRDRFPLPN
;
A
#
# COMPACT_ATOMS: atom_id res chain seq x y z
N MET A 1 11.10 17.47 -21.46
CA MET A 1 9.65 17.25 -21.50
C MET A 1 9.05 18.23 -20.52
N ASP A 2 8.33 19.21 -21.03
CA ASP A 2 7.81 20.35 -20.28
C ASP A 2 6.87 19.92 -19.16
N ALA A 3 7.26 20.26 -17.93
CA ALA A 3 6.48 20.02 -16.71
C ALA A 3 5.51 21.18 -16.43
N ALA A 4 4.86 21.69 -17.47
CA ALA A 4 3.75 22.61 -17.35
C ALA A 4 2.42 21.85 -17.48
N ALA A 5 2.27 20.73 -16.75
CA ALA A 5 0.96 20.10 -16.61
C ALA A 5 0.07 21.09 -15.84
N MET A 6 -0.87 21.72 -16.53
CA MET A 6 -2.02 22.43 -15.94
C MET A 6 -2.56 21.57 -14.81
N LEU A 7 -2.49 22.04 -13.57
CA LEU A 7 -3.23 21.45 -12.45
C LEU A 7 -4.71 21.48 -12.85
N ALA A 8 -5.22 20.35 -13.32
CA ALA A 8 -6.64 20.20 -13.53
C ALA A 8 -7.32 20.44 -12.19
N ILE A 9 -8.35 21.31 -12.16
CA ILE A 9 -9.16 21.50 -10.95
C ILE A 9 -9.88 20.19 -10.72
N THR A 10 -9.31 19.36 -9.85
CA THR A 10 -9.95 18.10 -9.46
C THR A 10 -11.16 18.40 -8.58
N PRO A 11 -12.18 17.52 -8.56
CA PRO A 11 -13.31 17.67 -7.65
C PRO A 11 -12.88 17.82 -6.19
N GLN A 12 -11.79 17.15 -5.79
CA GLN A 12 -11.22 17.23 -4.44
C GLN A 12 -10.63 18.61 -4.14
N PHE A 13 -9.89 19.17 -5.10
CA PHE A 13 -9.33 20.51 -4.97
C PHE A 13 -10.43 21.57 -4.87
N ASP A 14 -11.45 21.51 -5.75
CA ASP A 14 -12.60 22.42 -5.74
C ASP A 14 -13.39 22.33 -4.43
N ALA A 15 -13.61 21.13 -3.90
CA ALA A 15 -14.23 20.92 -2.61
C ALA A 15 -13.47 21.62 -1.47
N ALA A 16 -12.16 21.43 -1.41
CA ALA A 16 -11.31 22.07 -0.40
C ALA A 16 -11.35 23.60 -0.51
N LEU A 17 -11.36 24.15 -1.74
CA LEU A 17 -11.48 25.59 -1.97
C LEU A 17 -12.81 26.16 -1.47
N ARG A 18 -13.93 25.49 -1.72
CA ARG A 18 -15.26 25.89 -1.24
C ARG A 18 -15.31 25.90 0.28
N ILE A 19 -14.73 24.88 0.92
CA ILE A 19 -14.63 24.79 2.37
C ILE A 19 -13.80 25.94 2.95
N ILE A 20 -12.62 26.22 2.37
CA ILE A 20 -11.78 27.35 2.77
C ILE A 20 -12.54 28.69 2.63
N ALA A 21 -13.23 28.90 1.50
CA ALA A 21 -13.99 30.12 1.26
C ALA A 21 -15.12 30.30 2.29
N ALA A 22 -15.87 29.25 2.61
CA ALA A 22 -16.94 29.29 3.61
C ALA A 22 -16.42 29.58 5.03
N LEU A 23 -15.33 28.94 5.45
CA LEU A 23 -14.69 29.17 6.73
C LEU A 23 -14.18 30.62 6.87
N ARG A 24 -13.60 31.17 5.80
CA ARG A 24 -13.14 32.56 5.80
C ARG A 24 -14.29 33.58 5.79
N ALA A 25 -15.36 33.30 5.06
CA ALA A 25 -16.57 34.14 5.10
C ALA A 25 -17.21 34.17 6.49
N ALA A 26 -17.03 33.09 7.27
CA ALA A 26 -17.44 33.02 8.69
C ALA A 26 -16.41 33.67 9.66
N GLY A 27 -15.34 34.31 9.14
CA GLY A 27 -14.36 35.05 9.96
C GLY A 27 -13.20 34.19 10.48
N HIS A 28 -13.02 32.96 9.98
CA HIS A 28 -11.96 32.05 10.43
C HIS A 28 -10.78 32.04 9.46
N GLN A 29 -9.58 31.77 9.98
CA GLN A 29 -8.44 31.41 9.14
C GLN A 29 -8.66 30.00 8.58
N ALA A 30 -8.32 29.78 7.31
CA ALA A 30 -8.38 28.47 6.69
C ALA A 30 -7.38 28.39 5.52
N TYR A 31 -6.63 27.30 5.45
CA TYR A 31 -5.53 27.07 4.50
C TYR A 31 -5.54 25.62 4.04
N LEU A 32 -5.02 25.34 2.82
CA LEU A 32 -4.55 24.00 2.54
C LEU A 32 -3.32 23.70 3.38
N ALA A 33 -3.14 22.46 3.84
CA ALA A 33 -2.11 22.13 4.81
C ALA A 33 -1.44 20.77 4.57
N GLY A 34 -0.16 20.67 4.90
CA GLY A 34 0.53 19.39 4.99
C GLY A 34 0.89 18.76 3.65
N GLY A 35 0.51 17.50 3.49
CA GLY A 35 0.90 16.66 2.36
C GLY A 35 0.51 17.22 1.00
N CYS A 36 -0.69 17.77 0.87
CA CYS A 36 -1.17 18.34 -0.39
C CYS A 36 -0.35 19.55 -0.83
N VAL A 37 0.05 20.42 0.11
CA VAL A 37 0.87 21.60 -0.21
C VAL A 37 2.24 21.18 -0.72
N ARG A 38 2.89 20.22 -0.05
CA ARG A 38 4.16 19.66 -0.48
C ARG A 38 4.05 19.03 -1.88
N ASP A 39 3.02 18.20 -2.11
CA ASP A 39 2.87 17.48 -3.38
C ASP A 39 2.58 18.46 -4.54
N LEU A 40 1.76 19.50 -4.31
CA LEU A 40 1.54 20.59 -5.27
C LEU A 40 2.85 21.32 -5.62
N LEU A 41 3.68 21.64 -4.63
CA LEU A 41 4.97 22.31 -4.84
C LEU A 41 5.99 21.43 -5.58
N LEU A 42 5.87 20.11 -5.46
CA LEU A 42 6.66 19.11 -6.20
C LEU A 42 6.09 18.83 -7.61
N GLY A 43 5.01 19.49 -8.03
CA GLY A 43 4.35 19.23 -9.31
C GLY A 43 3.67 17.85 -9.37
N ARG A 44 3.25 17.32 -8.23
CA ARG A 44 2.54 16.04 -8.10
C ARG A 44 1.09 16.29 -7.77
N GLU A 45 0.21 15.45 -8.28
CA GLU A 45 -1.20 15.47 -7.89
C GLU A 45 -1.35 14.89 -6.47
N PRO A 46 -1.91 15.68 -5.52
CA PRO A 46 -2.20 15.16 -4.19
C PRO A 46 -3.30 14.10 -4.21
N SER A 47 -3.18 13.09 -3.34
CA SER A 47 -4.24 12.09 -3.13
C SER A 47 -5.45 12.64 -2.41
N ASP A 48 -5.23 13.61 -1.54
CA ASP A 48 -6.21 14.26 -0.66
C ASP A 48 -5.84 15.73 -0.45
N TYR A 49 -6.81 16.54 -0.06
CA TYR A 49 -6.60 17.97 0.20
C TYR A 49 -7.10 18.28 1.61
N ASP A 50 -6.17 18.39 2.55
CA ASP A 50 -6.47 18.72 3.94
C ASP A 50 -6.61 20.22 4.14
N VAL A 51 -7.63 20.62 4.91
CA VAL A 51 -7.86 22.02 5.30
C VAL A 51 -7.54 22.18 6.78
N ALA A 52 -6.67 23.13 7.11
CA ALA A 52 -6.39 23.53 8.48
C ALA A 52 -7.04 24.90 8.77
N THR A 53 -7.72 25.03 9.93
CA THR A 53 -8.55 26.21 10.26
C THR A 53 -8.47 26.62 11.73
N SER A 54 -8.72 27.91 12.01
CA SER A 54 -8.94 28.42 13.37
C SER A 54 -10.36 28.14 13.90
N ALA A 55 -11.30 27.67 13.06
CA ALA A 55 -12.63 27.28 13.49
C ALA A 55 -12.56 26.02 14.36
N THR A 56 -13.28 26.01 15.47
CA THR A 56 -13.41 24.81 16.32
C THR A 56 -14.28 23.74 15.64
N PRO A 57 -14.18 22.47 16.05
CA PRO A 57 -15.02 21.41 15.48
C PRO A 57 -16.50 21.73 15.48
N ASP A 58 -17.02 22.33 16.56
CA ASP A 58 -18.45 22.70 16.67
C ASP A 58 -18.85 23.74 15.61
N ILE A 59 -17.96 24.68 15.32
CA ILE A 59 -18.20 25.69 14.28
C ILE A 59 -18.24 25.00 12.90
N VAL A 60 -17.30 24.08 12.63
CA VAL A 60 -17.26 23.33 11.36
C VAL A 60 -18.53 22.48 11.22
N LEU A 61 -18.94 21.78 12.27
CA LEU A 61 -20.17 20.96 12.28
C LEU A 61 -21.42 21.80 11.99
N ASN A 62 -21.49 23.04 12.51
CA ASN A 62 -22.63 23.95 12.30
C ASN A 62 -22.60 24.64 10.93
N LEU A 63 -21.41 24.86 10.37
CA LEU A 63 -21.26 25.60 9.11
C LEU A 63 -21.58 24.73 7.88
N PHE A 64 -21.33 23.43 7.94
CA PHE A 64 -21.51 22.53 6.82
C PHE A 64 -22.63 21.51 7.07
N PRO A 65 -23.55 21.32 6.10
CA PRO A 65 -24.74 20.49 6.29
C PRO A 65 -24.46 18.97 6.37
N ARG A 66 -23.29 18.54 5.91
CA ARG A 66 -22.88 17.14 5.90
C ARG A 66 -21.50 16.98 6.47
N THR A 67 -21.44 16.65 7.73
CA THR A 67 -20.19 16.52 8.49
C THR A 67 -20.20 15.25 9.32
N PHE A 68 -19.01 14.73 9.58
CA PHE A 68 -18.79 13.55 10.41
C PHE A 68 -17.68 13.83 11.41
N ALA A 69 -17.99 13.68 12.67
CA ALA A 69 -17.08 13.94 13.78
C ALA A 69 -16.12 12.76 14.00
N VAL A 70 -15.32 12.40 12.99
CA VAL A 70 -14.31 11.33 13.09
C VAL A 70 -13.07 11.90 13.75
N GLY A 71 -12.95 11.70 15.08
CA GLY A 71 -11.83 12.27 15.85
C GLY A 71 -12.06 13.71 16.32
N ALA A 72 -13.30 14.10 16.56
CA ALA A 72 -13.63 15.43 17.09
C ALA A 72 -12.89 15.77 18.38
N HIS A 73 -12.57 14.78 19.24
CA HIS A 73 -11.69 14.96 20.40
C HIS A 73 -10.28 15.43 20.01
N PHE A 74 -9.85 15.17 18.78
CA PHE A 74 -8.55 15.60 18.24
C PHE A 74 -8.66 16.77 17.26
N GLY A 75 -9.84 17.37 17.13
CA GLY A 75 -10.04 18.58 16.30
C GLY A 75 -10.22 18.32 14.82
N VAL A 76 -10.60 17.10 14.40
CA VAL A 76 -10.77 16.75 13.00
C VAL A 76 -12.23 16.46 12.68
N VAL A 77 -12.75 17.09 11.63
CA VAL A 77 -14.10 16.89 11.08
C VAL A 77 -13.97 16.55 9.59
N LEU A 78 -14.66 15.51 9.17
CA LEU A 78 -14.83 15.21 7.75
C LEU A 78 -16.01 16.00 7.20
N VAL A 79 -15.79 16.76 6.11
CA VAL A 79 -16.83 17.51 5.42
C VAL A 79 -17.08 16.86 4.07
N ALA A 80 -18.33 16.44 3.81
CA ALA A 80 -18.73 15.87 2.54
C ALA A 80 -19.42 16.92 1.66
N THR A 81 -18.86 17.16 0.47
CA THR A 81 -19.42 18.08 -0.54
C THR A 81 -19.91 17.28 -1.74
N SER A 82 -21.07 17.65 -2.32
CA SER A 82 -21.54 17.10 -3.58
C SER A 82 -20.81 17.72 -4.77
N GLY A 83 -20.58 16.98 -5.85
CA GLY A 83 -20.20 17.53 -7.13
C GLY A 83 -21.28 18.52 -7.65
N ALA A 84 -20.93 19.38 -8.59
CA ALA A 84 -21.70 20.56 -9.01
C ALA A 84 -23.15 20.32 -9.52
N GLU A 85 -23.61 19.07 -9.71
CA GLU A 85 -24.92 18.77 -10.34
C GLU A 85 -26.03 18.32 -9.38
N ASP A 86 -25.75 18.00 -8.09
CA ASP A 86 -26.74 17.38 -7.19
C ASP A 86 -27.24 18.27 -6.04
N ALA A 87 -27.16 19.59 -6.14
CA ALA A 87 -27.61 20.48 -5.07
C ALA A 87 -29.14 20.44 -4.80
N ALA A 88 -29.93 19.83 -5.65
CA ALA A 88 -31.40 19.83 -5.57
C ALA A 88 -32.06 18.52 -5.09
N SER A 89 -31.33 17.37 -5.08
CA SER A 89 -31.97 16.06 -4.90
C SER A 89 -31.68 15.35 -3.57
N ALA A 90 -30.88 15.88 -2.67
CA ALA A 90 -30.36 15.12 -1.52
C ALA A 90 -30.83 15.59 -0.13
N ALA A 91 -32.02 16.17 -0.03
CA ALA A 91 -32.66 16.41 1.26
C ALA A 91 -33.40 15.13 1.69
N GLY A 92 -32.84 14.34 2.62
CA GLY A 92 -33.62 13.30 3.29
C GLY A 92 -33.01 11.92 3.49
N ALA A 93 -31.70 11.72 3.40
CA ALA A 93 -31.12 10.44 3.81
C ALA A 93 -30.50 10.55 5.22
N GLU A 94 -31.15 9.95 6.22
CA GLU A 94 -30.54 9.67 7.52
C GLU A 94 -29.35 8.74 7.31
N LEU A 95 -28.19 9.13 7.82
CA LEU A 95 -26.96 8.35 7.76
C LEU A 95 -26.71 7.73 9.13
N GLU A 96 -26.53 6.41 9.16
CA GLU A 96 -26.13 5.65 10.35
C GLU A 96 -24.79 6.12 10.93
N GLU A 97 -24.53 5.79 12.18
CA GLU A 97 -23.39 6.24 12.98
C GLU A 97 -22.02 6.21 12.28
N PRO A 98 -21.13 7.20 12.51
CA PRO A 98 -19.93 7.41 11.73
C PRO A 98 -18.82 6.40 12.07
N SER A 99 -18.41 5.61 11.08
CA SER A 99 -17.18 4.82 11.12
C SER A 99 -16.27 5.21 9.93
N TYR A 100 -15.00 4.83 9.97
CA TYR A 100 -14.08 5.01 8.84
C TYR A 100 -14.62 4.42 7.52
N SER A 101 -15.49 3.40 7.63
CA SER A 101 -16.24 2.82 6.51
C SER A 101 -17.28 3.77 5.90
N THR A 102 -17.74 4.77 6.65
CA THR A 102 -18.75 5.75 6.21
C THR A 102 -18.17 6.70 5.17
N GLY A 103 -16.89 7.11 5.31
CA GLY A 103 -16.19 7.92 4.31
C GLY A 103 -16.10 7.20 2.94
N LEU A 104 -15.82 5.91 2.96
CA LEU A 104 -15.74 5.09 1.75
C LEU A 104 -17.13 4.89 1.09
N GLN A 105 -18.20 4.79 1.89
CA GLN A 105 -19.58 4.70 1.40
C GLN A 105 -20.05 6.02 0.77
N LEU A 106 -19.63 7.17 1.31
CA LEU A 106 -19.94 8.48 0.76
C LEU A 106 -19.25 8.72 -0.58
N PHE A 107 -17.99 8.33 -0.70
CA PHE A 107 -17.26 8.36 -1.97
C PHE A 107 -17.98 7.52 -3.06
N ARG A 108 -18.49 6.33 -2.69
CA ARG A 108 -19.32 5.50 -3.59
C ARG A 108 -20.63 6.14 -4.00
N LYS A 109 -21.14 7.13 -3.24
CA LYS A 109 -22.35 7.92 -3.55
C LYS A 109 -22.05 9.22 -4.30
N GLY A 110 -20.81 9.42 -4.79
CA GLY A 110 -20.43 10.60 -5.57
C GLY A 110 -20.10 11.85 -4.72
N TYR A 111 -19.91 11.70 -3.39
CA TYR A 111 -19.46 12.80 -2.53
C TYR A 111 -17.93 12.88 -2.49
N VAL A 112 -17.43 14.10 -2.46
CA VAL A 112 -16.03 14.40 -2.13
C VAL A 112 -15.96 14.67 -0.63
N VAL A 113 -15.08 13.93 0.06
CA VAL A 113 -14.85 14.06 1.50
C VAL A 113 -13.51 14.77 1.71
N THR A 114 -13.53 15.87 2.46
CA THR A 114 -12.36 16.68 2.81
C THR A 114 -12.15 16.65 4.31
N GLU A 115 -10.92 16.42 4.76
CA GLU A 115 -10.53 16.52 6.16
C GLU A 115 -10.33 17.99 6.55
N VAL A 116 -11.04 18.46 7.59
CA VAL A 116 -10.93 19.82 8.15
C VAL A 116 -10.40 19.69 9.57
N ALA A 117 -9.16 20.14 9.78
CA ALA A 117 -8.46 20.08 11.05
C ALA A 117 -8.44 21.47 11.74
N THR A 118 -8.93 21.54 12.97
CA THR A 118 -8.80 22.75 13.80
C THR A 118 -7.36 22.94 14.24
N PHE A 119 -6.83 24.16 14.15
CA PHE A 119 -5.51 24.51 14.71
C PHE A 119 -5.46 24.13 16.18
N ARG A 120 -4.40 23.47 16.58
CA ARG A 120 -4.22 23.01 17.95
C ARG A 120 -2.76 23.00 18.38
N SER A 121 -2.56 23.14 19.66
CA SER A 121 -1.32 22.78 20.35
C SER A 121 -1.56 21.48 21.14
N ASP A 122 -0.60 20.59 21.08
CA ASP A 122 -0.67 19.32 21.76
C ASP A 122 0.03 19.44 23.13
N GLY A 123 -0.55 18.80 24.16
CA GLY A 123 0.10 18.67 25.48
C GLY A 123 1.17 17.58 25.49
N ALA A 124 1.52 17.10 26.70
CA ALA A 124 2.43 15.96 26.83
C ALA A 124 1.84 14.70 26.18
N TYR A 125 2.72 13.75 25.85
CA TYR A 125 2.36 12.46 25.25
C TYR A 125 2.83 11.34 26.18
N SER A 126 1.95 10.86 27.05
CA SER A 126 2.30 9.81 28.02
C SER A 126 2.29 8.41 27.39
N ASP A 127 1.48 8.18 26.36
CA ASP A 127 1.36 6.89 25.65
C ASP A 127 2.25 6.78 24.40
N GLY A 128 3.00 7.86 24.05
CA GLY A 128 3.84 7.92 22.84
C GLY A 128 3.05 7.90 21.54
N ARG A 129 1.75 8.32 21.57
CA ARG A 129 0.88 8.36 20.39
C ARG A 129 -0.11 9.52 20.41
N HIS A 130 -0.84 9.66 21.53
CA HIS A 130 -1.88 10.67 21.65
C HIS A 130 -1.46 11.71 22.65
N PRO A 131 -1.71 13.00 22.38
CA PRO A 131 -1.51 14.02 23.38
C PRO A 131 -2.48 13.81 24.55
N ASP A 132 -1.98 13.92 25.76
CA ASP A 132 -2.80 13.81 26.99
C ASP A 132 -3.88 14.90 27.05
N ALA A 133 -3.63 16.04 26.40
CA ALA A 133 -4.57 17.14 26.26
C ALA A 133 -4.35 17.86 24.92
N VAL A 134 -5.45 18.22 24.29
CA VAL A 134 -5.48 19.05 23.07
C VAL A 134 -6.06 20.41 23.43
N ARG A 135 -5.36 21.48 23.03
CA ARG A 135 -5.86 22.85 23.15
C ARG A 135 -6.03 23.45 21.77
N TYR A 136 -7.23 23.85 21.44
CA TYR A 136 -7.48 24.61 20.23
C TYR A 136 -6.83 25.98 20.30
N THR A 137 -6.22 26.43 19.22
CA THR A 137 -5.55 27.73 19.08
C THR A 137 -6.02 28.44 17.83
N THR A 138 -5.84 29.74 17.78
CA THR A 138 -6.02 30.53 16.56
C THR A 138 -4.70 30.73 15.79
N SER A 139 -3.59 30.25 16.35
CA SER A 139 -2.25 30.35 15.78
C SER A 139 -1.99 29.20 14.80
N ALA A 140 -1.86 29.53 13.52
CA ALA A 140 -1.43 28.57 12.48
C ALA A 140 0.01 28.08 12.74
N GLU A 141 0.87 28.93 13.32
CA GLU A 141 2.25 28.59 13.66
C GLU A 141 2.31 27.47 14.71
N ASP A 142 1.46 27.54 15.76
CA ASP A 142 1.41 26.49 16.79
C ASP A 142 0.97 25.15 16.20
N ASP A 143 -0.01 25.16 15.29
CA ASP A 143 -0.45 23.94 14.59
C ASP A 143 0.66 23.34 13.72
N VAL A 144 1.42 24.18 13.02
CA VAL A 144 2.56 23.73 12.21
C VAL A 144 3.67 23.14 13.07
N ARG A 145 3.98 23.77 14.18
CA ARG A 145 5.09 23.34 15.08
C ARG A 145 4.90 21.95 15.69
N ARG A 146 3.67 21.46 15.80
CA ARG A 146 3.37 20.09 16.30
C ARG A 146 3.45 19.00 15.23
N ARG A 147 3.58 19.34 13.95
CA ARG A 147 3.65 18.40 12.84
C ARG A 147 4.97 17.62 12.85
N ASP A 148 5.09 16.61 11.98
CA ASP A 148 6.24 15.70 11.97
C ASP A 148 7.49 16.30 11.32
N PHE A 149 7.39 16.71 10.04
CA PHE A 149 8.53 17.17 9.25
C PHE A 149 8.29 18.55 8.64
N THR A 150 9.37 19.30 8.44
CA THR A 150 9.35 20.66 7.90
C THR A 150 8.60 20.74 6.57
N ILE A 151 8.82 19.79 5.67
CA ILE A 151 8.14 19.72 4.37
C ILE A 151 6.63 19.45 4.47
N ASN A 152 6.14 18.96 5.60
CA ASN A 152 4.72 18.76 5.90
C ASN A 152 4.15 19.88 6.79
N GLY A 153 4.98 20.84 7.20
CA GLY A 153 4.61 22.01 7.98
C GLY A 153 4.22 23.21 7.11
N LEU A 154 4.01 23.03 5.83
CA LEU A 154 3.65 24.09 4.90
C LEU A 154 2.13 24.28 4.88
N LEU A 155 1.71 25.56 4.85
CA LEU A 155 0.34 25.97 4.62
C LEU A 155 0.27 26.76 3.31
N LEU A 156 -0.85 26.69 2.60
CA LEU A 156 -1.04 27.42 1.34
C LEU A 156 -2.28 28.31 1.42
N ASP A 157 -2.03 29.61 1.28
CA ASP A 157 -3.07 30.64 1.21
C ASP A 157 -3.42 30.97 -0.24
N LEU A 158 -4.39 30.28 -0.78
CA LEU A 158 -4.82 30.43 -2.17
C LEU A 158 -5.47 31.77 -2.50
N LEU A 159 -5.83 32.58 -1.48
CA LEU A 159 -6.40 33.92 -1.67
C LEU A 159 -5.33 35.04 -1.67
N LYS A 160 -4.08 34.71 -1.31
CA LYS A 160 -2.95 35.64 -1.39
C LYS A 160 -2.14 35.39 -2.67
N GLY A 161 -2.15 36.33 -3.60
CA GLY A 161 -1.15 36.39 -4.67
C GLY A 161 -1.35 35.46 -5.86
N THR A 162 -2.34 34.57 -5.89
CA THR A 162 -2.52 33.63 -6.99
C THR A 162 -3.38 34.17 -8.14
N GLY A 163 -3.98 35.36 -8.00
CA GLY A 163 -5.01 35.80 -8.95
C GLY A 163 -6.26 34.90 -9.00
N PHE A 164 -6.32 33.93 -8.10
CA PHE A 164 -7.44 33.01 -7.97
C PHE A 164 -8.57 33.72 -7.21
N SER A 165 -9.58 34.21 -7.92
CA SER A 165 -10.82 34.71 -7.32
C SER A 165 -11.79 33.54 -7.19
N PRO A 166 -12.18 33.11 -5.97
CA PRO A 166 -13.18 32.07 -5.81
C PRO A 166 -14.60 32.59 -6.07
N TYR A 167 -14.80 33.57 -6.96
CA TYR A 167 -16.11 34.06 -7.30
C TYR A 167 -16.88 33.06 -8.14
N ILE A 168 -17.58 32.27 -7.42
CA ILE A 168 -18.78 31.55 -7.82
C ILE A 168 -19.91 32.59 -7.88
N ASN A 169 -20.07 33.25 -9.00
CA ASN A 169 -21.36 33.75 -9.48
C ASN A 169 -21.20 34.09 -10.96
N ASP A 170 -21.34 33.08 -11.78
CA ASP A 170 -22.05 33.08 -13.05
C ASP A 170 -21.89 31.72 -13.72
N ALA A 171 -22.98 31.11 -14.01
CA ALA A 171 -23.09 29.75 -14.58
C ALA A 171 -22.52 29.60 -16.02
N ASN A 172 -21.65 30.53 -16.48
CA ASN A 172 -21.17 30.53 -17.87
C ASN A 172 -19.72 31.02 -18.08
N LYS A 173 -18.86 31.09 -17.08
CA LYS A 173 -17.42 31.36 -17.32
C LYS A 173 -16.56 30.25 -16.74
N LYS A 174 -16.03 29.40 -17.63
CA LYS A 174 -14.84 28.57 -17.35
C LYS A 174 -13.78 29.50 -16.78
N GLY A 175 -13.39 29.29 -15.53
CA GLY A 175 -12.37 30.11 -14.85
C GLY A 175 -11.11 30.17 -15.69
N ALA A 176 -10.77 31.37 -16.20
CA ALA A 176 -9.53 31.58 -16.91
C ALA A 176 -8.40 31.56 -15.87
N LEU A 177 -7.58 30.54 -15.91
CA LEU A 177 -6.28 30.50 -15.25
C LEU A 177 -5.36 31.55 -15.91
N ALA A 178 -4.53 32.22 -15.10
CA ALA A 178 -3.50 33.13 -15.57
C ALA A 178 -2.56 32.45 -16.58
N PRO A 179 -1.89 33.18 -17.49
CA PRO A 179 -1.08 32.62 -18.55
C PRO A 179 0.04 31.72 -18.02
N GLU A 180 0.34 30.68 -18.81
CA GLU A 180 1.40 29.69 -18.57
C GLU A 180 2.72 30.38 -18.17
N GLY A 181 3.31 29.89 -17.08
CA GLY A 181 4.58 30.41 -16.53
C GLY A 181 4.48 31.13 -15.19
N SER A 182 3.30 31.62 -14.78
CA SER A 182 3.15 32.37 -13.51
C SER A 182 2.58 31.50 -12.37
N PHE A 183 2.07 30.29 -12.64
CA PHE A 183 1.35 29.50 -11.64
C PHE A 183 2.29 28.88 -10.57
N SER A 184 3.44 28.33 -10.95
CA SER A 184 4.40 27.78 -9.97
C SER A 184 5.05 28.87 -9.12
N GLY A 185 5.33 30.04 -9.69
CA GLY A 185 5.81 31.23 -8.96
C GLY A 185 4.73 31.79 -8.04
N GLY A 186 3.47 31.81 -8.48
CA GLY A 186 2.32 32.27 -7.69
C GLY A 186 2.02 31.36 -6.50
N LEU A 187 2.09 30.02 -6.66
CA LEU A 187 1.90 29.08 -5.55
C LEU A 187 2.94 29.27 -4.44
N ARG A 188 4.21 29.40 -4.81
CA ARG A 188 5.29 29.57 -3.83
C ARG A 188 5.15 30.87 -3.02
N SER A 189 4.71 31.96 -3.63
CA SER A 189 4.48 33.23 -2.94
C SER A 189 3.27 33.20 -1.99
N ALA A 190 2.36 32.24 -2.19
CA ALA A 190 1.19 32.03 -1.36
C ALA A 190 1.44 31.04 -0.20
N VAL A 191 2.62 30.44 -0.13
CA VAL A 191 2.98 29.53 0.98
C VAL A 191 3.27 30.31 2.25
N ILE A 192 2.71 29.83 3.35
CA ILE A 192 3.04 30.26 4.71
C ILE A 192 3.96 29.19 5.30
N ASP A 193 5.20 29.57 5.60
CA ASP A 193 6.26 28.69 6.08
C ASP A 193 6.82 29.19 7.42
N HIS A 194 6.45 28.53 8.51
CA HIS A 194 6.92 28.83 9.87
C HIS A 194 8.10 27.96 10.32
N VAL A 195 8.52 26.99 9.49
CA VAL A 195 9.47 25.94 9.91
C VAL A 195 10.59 25.70 8.88
N HIS A 196 10.74 26.60 7.92
CA HIS A 196 11.72 26.49 6.82
C HIS A 196 11.52 25.27 5.91
N GLY A 197 10.27 24.83 5.77
CA GLY A 197 9.91 23.65 4.98
C GLY A 197 10.15 23.82 3.48
N LEU A 198 10.02 25.05 2.94
CA LEU A 198 10.34 25.36 1.55
C LEU A 198 11.82 25.12 1.23
N ALA A 199 12.71 25.59 2.12
CA ALA A 199 14.14 25.39 1.95
C ALA A 199 14.53 23.91 2.00
N ASP A 200 13.96 23.15 2.92
CA ASP A 200 14.18 21.71 3.01
C ASP A 200 13.57 20.96 1.82
N LEU A 201 12.42 21.40 1.31
CA LEU A 201 11.80 20.83 0.12
C LEU A 201 12.69 21.02 -1.12
N ASP A 202 13.26 22.22 -1.31
CA ASP A 202 14.17 22.53 -2.41
C ASP A 202 15.50 21.78 -2.29
N ALA A 203 16.00 21.62 -1.07
CA ALA A 203 17.23 20.88 -0.80
C ALA A 203 17.04 19.37 -0.81
N GLY A 204 15.79 18.87 -0.89
CA GLY A 204 15.49 17.43 -0.82
C GLY A 204 15.82 16.82 0.54
N ILE A 205 15.44 17.48 1.64
CA ILE A 205 15.77 17.08 3.01
C ILE A 205 14.50 16.73 3.79
N ILE A 206 14.55 15.59 4.50
CA ILE A 206 13.58 15.22 5.54
C ILE A 206 14.14 15.61 6.89
N ARG A 207 13.58 16.67 7.46
CA ARG A 207 13.96 17.22 8.78
C ARG A 207 12.76 17.21 9.71
N ALA A 208 12.93 16.69 10.93
CA ALA A 208 11.92 16.79 11.98
C ALA A 208 11.75 18.25 12.43
N ILE A 209 10.52 18.68 12.69
CA ILE A 209 10.25 20.01 13.23
C ILE A 209 10.70 20.07 14.68
N GLY A 210 11.48 21.09 15.05
CA GLY A 210 12.01 21.26 16.40
C GLY A 210 13.11 20.28 16.74
N GLN A 211 13.10 19.74 17.96
CA GLN A 211 14.12 18.77 18.42
C GLN A 211 13.74 17.35 17.99
N PRO A 212 14.51 16.67 17.12
CA PRO A 212 14.12 15.36 16.57
C PRO A 212 13.88 14.30 17.66
N GLY A 213 14.67 14.33 18.75
CA GLY A 213 14.51 13.38 19.86
C GLY A 213 13.15 13.50 20.56
N GLU A 214 12.74 14.73 20.87
CA GLU A 214 11.44 15.03 21.49
C GLU A 214 10.30 14.66 20.53
N ARG A 215 10.42 15.05 19.26
CA ARG A 215 9.43 14.80 18.22
C ARG A 215 9.16 13.31 18.00
N PHE A 216 10.19 12.48 18.08
CA PHE A 216 10.03 11.03 17.97
C PHE A 216 9.54 10.37 19.28
N GLN A 217 9.73 11.00 20.44
CA GLN A 217 9.14 10.53 21.69
C GLN A 217 7.63 10.78 21.77
N GLU A 218 7.13 11.82 21.14
CA GLU A 218 5.68 12.11 21.03
C GLU A 218 4.93 11.04 20.22
N ASP A 219 5.47 10.64 19.06
CA ASP A 219 4.94 9.51 18.26
C ASP A 219 6.10 8.79 17.59
N HIS A 220 6.43 7.61 18.09
CA HIS A 220 7.50 6.78 17.55
C HIS A 220 7.27 6.35 16.10
N LEU A 221 6.03 6.34 15.58
CA LEU A 221 5.75 6.06 14.18
C LEU A 221 6.39 7.09 13.24
N ARG A 222 6.63 8.31 13.71
CA ARG A 222 7.31 9.35 12.91
C ARG A 222 8.69 8.89 12.41
N ILE A 223 9.35 7.96 13.12
CA ILE A 223 10.63 7.37 12.70
C ILE A 223 10.43 6.60 11.37
N LEU A 224 9.39 5.76 11.26
CA LEU A 224 9.07 5.06 10.00
C LEU A 224 8.60 6.01 8.90
N ARG A 225 7.82 7.02 9.26
CA ARG A 225 7.38 8.05 8.32
C ARG A 225 8.56 8.80 7.70
N ALA A 226 9.63 9.08 8.47
CA ALA A 226 10.86 9.68 7.94
C ALA A 226 11.49 8.82 6.85
N VAL A 227 11.63 7.51 7.09
CA VAL A 227 12.12 6.54 6.10
C VAL A 227 11.25 6.54 4.85
N ARG A 228 9.92 6.44 5.04
CA ARG A 228 8.98 6.41 3.92
C ARG A 228 9.06 7.67 3.06
N PHE A 229 9.03 8.85 3.66
CA PHE A 229 9.13 10.10 2.89
C PHE A 229 10.49 10.26 2.22
N ALA A 230 11.59 9.92 2.90
CA ALA A 230 12.92 9.97 2.30
C ALA A 230 13.02 9.06 1.07
N ALA A 231 12.49 7.85 1.15
CA ALA A 231 12.46 6.92 0.03
C ALA A 231 11.52 7.41 -1.09
N ARG A 232 10.26 7.74 -0.76
CA ARG A 232 9.24 8.14 -1.73
C ARG A 232 9.67 9.34 -2.58
N PHE A 233 10.28 10.35 -1.95
CA PHE A 233 10.70 11.57 -2.66
C PHE A 233 12.14 11.49 -3.19
N GLY A 234 12.94 10.53 -2.73
CA GLY A 234 14.38 10.45 -3.02
C GLY A 234 15.16 11.50 -2.26
N PHE A 235 14.67 11.91 -1.10
CA PHE A 235 15.27 12.92 -0.24
C PHE A 235 16.25 12.30 0.75
N GLN A 236 17.17 13.12 1.24
CA GLN A 236 18.10 12.75 2.30
C GLN A 236 17.46 13.02 3.67
N ILE A 237 17.79 12.21 4.66
CA ILE A 237 17.37 12.49 6.04
C ILE A 237 18.42 13.41 6.67
N ASP A 238 17.96 14.51 7.27
CA ASP A 238 18.81 15.43 8.02
C ASP A 238 19.68 14.68 9.06
N PRO A 239 20.98 15.00 9.21
CA PRO A 239 21.89 14.25 10.09
C PRO A 239 21.42 14.16 11.55
N ALA A 240 20.88 15.26 12.12
CA ALA A 240 20.37 15.26 13.51
C ALA A 240 19.11 14.39 13.63
N THR A 241 18.24 14.43 12.61
CA THR A 241 17.05 13.59 12.51
C THR A 241 17.45 12.12 12.42
N ALA A 242 18.40 11.76 11.54
CA ALA A 242 18.92 10.40 11.40
C ALA A 242 19.58 9.86 12.67
N ALA A 243 20.34 10.71 13.39
CA ALA A 243 20.96 10.34 14.66
C ALA A 243 19.90 10.04 15.74
N ALA A 244 18.82 10.82 15.80
CA ALA A 244 17.71 10.58 16.72
C ALA A 244 16.95 9.29 16.35
N MET A 245 16.74 9.01 15.06
CA MET A 245 16.13 7.75 14.58
C MET A 245 16.92 6.53 15.08
N ARG A 246 18.24 6.49 14.85
CA ARG A 246 19.09 5.37 15.31
C ARG A 246 19.03 5.18 16.83
N ARG A 247 19.08 6.27 17.60
CA ARG A 247 19.01 6.21 19.07
C ARG A 247 17.68 5.68 19.58
N LEU A 248 16.59 5.95 18.87
CA LEU A 248 15.23 5.62 19.27
C LEU A 248 14.63 4.44 18.48
N ALA A 249 15.42 3.75 17.65
CA ALA A 249 14.93 2.67 16.79
C ALA A 249 14.16 1.59 17.56
N SER A 250 14.67 1.16 18.72
CA SER A 250 14.02 0.14 19.57
C SER A 250 12.67 0.60 20.16
N LYS A 251 12.41 1.90 20.22
CA LYS A 251 11.12 2.44 20.70
C LYS A 251 9.98 2.19 19.75
N ILE A 252 10.26 1.78 18.51
CA ILE A 252 9.24 1.45 17.53
C ILE A 252 8.31 0.30 18.00
N HIS A 253 8.76 -0.52 18.94
CA HIS A 253 7.96 -1.58 19.53
C HIS A 253 6.76 -1.08 20.36
N ALA A 254 6.78 0.19 20.80
CA ALA A 254 5.63 0.82 21.47
C ALA A 254 4.49 1.16 20.49
N VAL A 255 4.76 1.19 19.18
CA VAL A 255 3.74 1.46 18.16
C VAL A 255 2.93 0.19 17.89
N SER A 256 1.62 0.32 17.68
CA SER A 256 0.75 -0.80 17.33
C SER A 256 1.21 -1.47 16.02
N ARG A 257 1.11 -2.80 15.98
CA ARG A 257 1.62 -3.60 14.86
C ARG A 257 0.92 -3.29 13.53
N GLU A 258 -0.34 -2.91 13.59
CA GLU A 258 -1.12 -2.49 12.42
C GLU A 258 -0.55 -1.20 11.82
N ARG A 259 -0.25 -0.17 12.65
CA ARG A 259 0.34 1.09 12.15
C ARG A 259 1.72 0.86 11.54
N VAL A 260 2.53 -0.01 12.15
CA VAL A 260 3.84 -0.40 11.60
C VAL A 260 3.67 -1.12 10.26
N ARG A 261 2.76 -2.11 10.18
CA ARG A 261 2.43 -2.80 8.94
C ARG A 261 2.05 -1.83 7.83
N ASP A 262 1.16 -0.89 8.14
CA ASP A 262 0.65 0.06 7.16
C ASP A 262 1.76 0.97 6.61
N GLU A 263 2.71 1.42 7.45
CA GLU A 263 3.87 2.19 6.98
C GLU A 263 4.83 1.32 6.15
N LEU A 264 5.11 0.08 6.57
CA LEU A 264 5.93 -0.85 5.78
C LEU A 264 5.27 -1.19 4.43
N THR A 265 3.96 -1.41 4.42
CA THR A 265 3.21 -1.66 3.17
C THR A 265 3.28 -0.46 2.24
N LYS A 266 3.13 0.76 2.75
CA LYS A 266 3.30 1.99 1.95
C LYS A 266 4.72 2.10 1.39
N MET A 267 5.75 1.74 2.15
CA MET A 267 7.13 1.71 1.66
C MET A 267 7.31 0.73 0.50
N LEU A 268 6.62 -0.41 0.53
CA LEU A 268 6.65 -1.40 -0.54
C LEU A 268 5.85 -0.96 -1.78
N THR A 269 4.72 -0.26 -1.61
CA THR A 269 3.74 -0.02 -2.68
C THR A 269 3.73 1.40 -3.26
N GLU A 270 4.35 2.40 -2.60
CA GLU A 270 4.38 3.79 -3.08
C GLU A 270 5.53 4.07 -4.09
N GLY A 271 6.27 3.04 -4.50
CA GLY A 271 7.46 3.13 -5.34
C GLY A 271 8.74 3.34 -4.51
N ARG A 272 9.88 2.97 -5.11
CA ARG A 272 11.21 3.02 -4.47
C ARG A 272 11.36 2.14 -3.20
N ALA A 273 10.70 0.98 -3.18
CA ALA A 273 10.74 0.02 -2.07
C ALA A 273 12.18 -0.36 -1.69
N ARG A 274 13.06 -0.58 -2.69
CA ARG A 274 14.49 -0.81 -2.47
C ARG A 274 15.09 0.25 -1.54
N ARG A 275 14.93 1.54 -1.87
CA ARG A 275 15.52 2.63 -1.07
C ARG A 275 14.93 2.70 0.33
N ALA A 276 13.65 2.41 0.48
CA ALA A 276 13.02 2.37 1.81
C ALA A 276 13.65 1.29 2.70
N PHE A 277 13.89 0.09 2.16
CA PHE A 277 14.50 -1.00 2.92
C PHE A 277 15.99 -0.81 3.17
N GLU A 278 16.73 -0.17 2.25
CA GLU A 278 18.10 0.30 2.52
C GLU A 278 18.12 1.29 3.71
N LEU A 279 17.21 2.26 3.75
CA LEU A 279 17.10 3.23 4.85
C LEU A 279 16.67 2.57 6.17
N LEU A 280 15.76 1.59 6.15
CA LEU A 280 15.41 0.81 7.34
C LEU A 280 16.64 0.11 7.92
N ASP A 281 17.50 -0.44 7.06
CA ASP A 281 18.74 -1.07 7.47
C ASP A 281 19.76 -0.06 8.01
N GLU A 282 20.01 1.03 7.28
CA GLU A 282 20.93 2.11 7.68
C GLU A 282 20.57 2.74 9.05
N THR A 283 19.29 2.73 9.40
CA THR A 283 18.77 3.29 10.67
C THR A 283 18.62 2.27 11.79
N GLY A 284 18.86 0.98 11.53
CA GLY A 284 18.70 -0.11 12.49
C GLY A 284 17.26 -0.58 12.66
N LEU A 285 16.29 0.05 12.01
CA LEU A 285 14.87 -0.30 12.10
C LEU A 285 14.55 -1.66 11.49
N LEU A 286 15.30 -2.09 10.47
CA LEU A 286 15.11 -3.39 9.85
C LEU A 286 15.33 -4.53 10.86
N ALA A 287 16.38 -4.47 11.64
CA ALA A 287 16.69 -5.46 12.66
C ALA A 287 15.66 -5.51 13.79
N GLU A 288 15.08 -4.35 14.15
CA GLU A 288 14.02 -4.26 15.17
C GLU A 288 12.69 -4.80 14.69
N LEU A 289 12.31 -4.54 13.44
CA LEU A 289 10.98 -4.86 12.92
C LEU A 289 10.91 -6.21 12.23
N LEU A 290 11.93 -6.53 11.43
CA LEU A 290 12.01 -7.71 10.57
C LEU A 290 13.41 -8.35 10.71
N PRO A 291 13.76 -8.85 11.90
CA PRO A 291 15.06 -9.49 12.13
C PRO A 291 15.29 -10.70 11.21
N GLU A 292 14.22 -11.35 10.75
CA GLU A 292 14.29 -12.45 9.80
C GLU A 292 14.83 -11.98 8.44
N VAL A 293 14.38 -10.82 7.97
CA VAL A 293 14.85 -10.19 6.73
C VAL A 293 16.27 -9.66 6.93
N ALA A 294 16.58 -9.07 8.08
CA ALA A 294 17.93 -8.59 8.38
C ALA A 294 18.99 -9.70 8.34
N ARG A 295 18.61 -10.96 8.69
CA ARG A 295 19.51 -12.14 8.61
C ARG A 295 19.84 -12.56 7.18
N MET A 296 19.16 -12.07 6.16
CA MET A 296 19.46 -12.36 4.76
C MET A 296 20.79 -11.73 4.30
N LYS A 297 21.28 -10.73 5.05
CA LYS A 297 22.54 -10.03 4.76
C LYS A 297 23.74 -10.95 4.95
N GLY A 298 24.63 -10.95 3.95
CA GLY A 298 25.84 -11.76 3.96
C GLY A 298 25.61 -13.26 3.70
N VAL A 299 24.39 -13.70 3.42
CA VAL A 299 24.08 -15.08 3.05
C VAL A 299 24.38 -15.28 1.57
N ALA A 300 25.57 -15.84 1.27
CA ALA A 300 26.04 -16.05 -0.10
C ALA A 300 25.12 -16.99 -0.90
N GLN A 301 24.96 -16.72 -2.18
CA GLN A 301 24.18 -17.53 -3.12
C GLN A 301 25.08 -18.19 -4.19
N PRO A 302 24.61 -19.24 -4.89
CA PRO A 302 25.39 -19.85 -5.98
C PRO A 302 25.59 -18.85 -7.13
N PRO A 303 26.83 -18.46 -7.49
CA PRO A 303 27.09 -17.37 -8.45
C PRO A 303 26.54 -17.62 -9.86
N ASN A 304 26.37 -18.91 -10.24
CA ASN A 304 25.83 -19.29 -11.56
C ASN A 304 24.35 -18.90 -11.74
N PHE A 305 23.61 -18.75 -10.65
CA PHE A 305 22.18 -18.40 -10.66
C PHE A 305 21.94 -17.00 -10.10
N HIS A 306 22.83 -16.55 -9.22
CA HIS A 306 22.73 -15.30 -8.49
C HIS A 306 24.05 -14.51 -8.58
N PRO A 307 24.36 -13.91 -9.75
CA PRO A 307 25.60 -13.14 -9.94
C PRO A 307 25.65 -11.88 -9.05
N GLU A 308 24.51 -11.43 -8.55
CA GLU A 308 24.36 -10.30 -7.62
C GLU A 308 24.97 -10.52 -6.24
N GLY A 309 25.16 -11.80 -5.82
CA GLY A 309 25.91 -12.18 -4.64
C GLY A 309 25.10 -12.74 -3.49
N ASP A 310 24.58 -11.93 -2.56
CA ASP A 310 23.89 -12.40 -1.38
C ASP A 310 22.36 -12.29 -1.46
N VAL A 311 21.66 -12.99 -0.56
CA VAL A 311 20.18 -13.04 -0.51
C VAL A 311 19.58 -11.65 -0.28
N TRP A 312 20.24 -10.78 0.51
CA TRP A 312 19.74 -9.44 0.77
C TRP A 312 19.84 -8.55 -0.47
N ILE A 313 20.97 -8.58 -1.17
CA ILE A 313 21.15 -7.82 -2.41
C ILE A 313 20.14 -8.26 -3.46
N HIS A 314 19.96 -9.59 -3.63
CA HIS A 314 18.91 -10.14 -4.48
C HIS A 314 17.53 -9.59 -4.14
N THR A 315 17.16 -9.65 -2.85
CA THR A 315 15.86 -9.12 -2.38
C THR A 315 15.71 -7.62 -2.68
N LEU A 316 16.75 -6.81 -2.48
CA LEU A 316 16.73 -5.38 -2.80
C LEU A 316 16.55 -5.13 -4.31
N LEU A 317 17.19 -5.94 -5.17
CA LEU A 317 17.00 -5.86 -6.63
C LEU A 317 15.58 -6.22 -7.04
N LEU A 318 15.01 -7.25 -6.41
CA LEU A 318 13.61 -7.61 -6.63
C LEU A 318 12.65 -6.51 -6.16
N LEU A 319 12.86 -5.91 -4.98
CA LEU A 319 12.08 -4.77 -4.51
C LEU A 319 12.16 -3.55 -5.42
N ALA A 320 13.25 -3.38 -6.17
CA ALA A 320 13.38 -2.32 -7.17
C ALA A 320 12.45 -2.52 -8.39
N GLN A 321 11.96 -3.75 -8.61
CA GLN A 321 11.04 -4.10 -9.70
C GLN A 321 9.55 -3.95 -9.30
N LEU A 322 9.24 -3.74 -8.02
CA LEU A 322 7.86 -3.61 -7.56
C LEU A 322 7.16 -2.44 -8.28
N PRO A 323 6.05 -2.68 -8.97
CA PRO A 323 5.28 -1.61 -9.58
C PRO A 323 4.60 -0.76 -8.50
N PRO A 324 4.44 0.55 -8.72
CA PRO A 324 3.64 1.40 -7.84
C PRO A 324 2.21 0.85 -7.70
N ALA A 325 1.65 0.97 -6.52
CA ALA A 325 0.29 0.51 -6.19
C ALA A 325 0.05 -1.00 -6.40
N CYS A 326 1.11 -1.81 -6.39
CA CYS A 326 0.95 -3.27 -6.45
C CYS A 326 0.14 -3.80 -5.25
N PRO A 327 -0.56 -4.94 -5.41
CA PRO A 327 -1.30 -5.56 -4.32
C PRO A 327 -0.40 -5.89 -3.12
N LEU A 328 -0.94 -5.68 -1.90
CA LEU A 328 -0.22 -5.95 -0.65
C LEU A 328 0.36 -7.38 -0.61
N PRO A 329 -0.37 -8.46 -0.97
CA PRO A 329 0.19 -9.80 -0.95
C PRO A 329 1.43 -9.97 -1.83
N LEU A 330 1.42 -9.40 -3.04
CA LEU A 330 2.56 -9.42 -3.95
C LEU A 330 3.76 -8.65 -3.36
N ALA A 331 3.52 -7.46 -2.82
CA ALA A 331 4.56 -6.61 -2.25
C ALA A 331 5.29 -7.29 -1.07
N TRP A 332 4.53 -7.92 -0.17
CA TRP A 332 5.09 -8.65 0.96
C TRP A 332 5.71 -9.99 0.56
N ALA A 333 5.13 -10.69 -0.42
CA ALA A 333 5.75 -11.90 -0.96
C ALA A 333 7.10 -11.59 -1.62
N ALA A 334 7.21 -10.47 -2.34
CA ALA A 334 8.46 -9.99 -2.92
C ALA A 334 9.56 -9.78 -1.87
N LEU A 335 9.20 -9.24 -0.69
CA LEU A 335 10.14 -9.07 0.43
C LEU A 335 10.52 -10.41 1.09
N LEU A 336 9.58 -11.36 1.17
CA LEU A 336 9.69 -12.53 2.04
C LEU A 336 9.94 -13.86 1.30
N HIS A 337 9.96 -13.89 -0.05
CA HIS A 337 10.05 -15.15 -0.82
C HIS A 337 11.25 -16.02 -0.43
N ASP A 338 12.36 -15.37 -0.12
CA ASP A 338 13.63 -16.00 0.21
C ASP A 338 14.00 -15.94 1.71
N VAL A 339 13.07 -15.55 2.58
CA VAL A 339 13.33 -15.41 4.03
C VAL A 339 13.72 -16.73 4.71
N GLY A 340 13.44 -17.86 4.07
CA GLY A 340 13.85 -19.18 4.52
C GLY A 340 15.28 -19.60 4.15
N LYS A 341 15.98 -18.85 3.28
CA LYS A 341 17.36 -19.19 2.86
C LYS A 341 18.37 -19.13 4.00
N PRO A 342 18.40 -18.11 4.87
CA PRO A 342 19.38 -18.04 5.96
C PRO A 342 19.36 -19.28 6.86
N PRO A 343 18.24 -19.76 7.42
CA PRO A 343 18.23 -20.94 8.31
C PRO A 343 18.46 -22.28 7.57
N THR A 344 18.35 -22.31 6.25
CA THR A 344 18.54 -23.53 5.44
C THR A 344 19.87 -23.52 4.66
N PHE A 345 20.70 -22.50 4.92
CA PHE A 345 22.01 -22.40 4.27
C PHE A 345 22.90 -23.58 4.63
N THR A 346 23.43 -24.25 3.61
CA THR A 346 24.45 -25.30 3.78
C THR A 346 25.55 -25.12 2.73
N LEU A 347 26.78 -25.29 3.15
CA LEU A 347 27.98 -25.26 2.28
C LEU A 347 28.66 -26.63 2.35
N ALA A 348 28.63 -27.38 1.25
CA ALA A 348 29.34 -28.63 1.09
C ALA A 348 30.23 -28.55 -0.17
N ASP A 349 29.92 -29.30 -1.23
CA ASP A 349 30.49 -29.14 -2.56
C ASP A 349 30.04 -27.85 -3.26
N ARG A 350 28.87 -27.37 -2.88
CA ARG A 350 28.25 -26.12 -3.33
C ARG A 350 27.28 -25.56 -2.29
N ILE A 351 26.87 -24.31 -2.45
CA ILE A 351 25.83 -23.68 -1.65
C ILE A 351 24.47 -24.31 -2.00
N ARG A 352 23.68 -24.65 -0.96
CA ARG A 352 22.33 -25.19 -1.07
C ARG A 352 21.41 -24.58 -0.03
N PHE A 353 20.10 -24.54 -0.36
CA PHE A 353 19.03 -24.03 0.49
C PHE A 353 17.84 -25.02 0.51
N ASN A 354 18.13 -26.29 0.83
CA ASN A 354 17.10 -27.32 0.79
C ASN A 354 15.98 -27.05 1.79
N GLY A 355 14.73 -27.04 1.30
CA GLY A 355 13.56 -26.76 2.14
C GLY A 355 13.36 -25.29 2.50
N HIS A 356 14.04 -24.34 1.82
CA HIS A 356 13.88 -22.91 2.13
C HIS A 356 12.46 -22.39 1.90
N VAL A 357 11.71 -22.98 0.96
CA VAL A 357 10.33 -22.60 0.68
C VAL A 357 9.44 -22.89 1.88
N GLU A 358 9.48 -24.13 2.39
CA GLU A 358 8.67 -24.57 3.53
C GLU A 358 9.02 -23.78 4.80
N VAL A 359 10.32 -23.60 5.06
CA VAL A 359 10.80 -22.77 6.17
C VAL A 359 10.41 -21.29 5.98
N GLY A 360 10.51 -20.79 4.75
CA GLY A 360 10.12 -19.42 4.39
C GLY A 360 8.64 -19.16 4.62
N VAL A 361 7.77 -20.07 4.20
CA VAL A 361 6.31 -20.01 4.44
C VAL A 361 6.01 -19.96 5.94
N ALA A 362 6.67 -20.78 6.76
CA ALA A 362 6.48 -20.78 8.21
C ALA A 362 6.91 -19.42 8.84
N ILE A 363 8.06 -18.90 8.45
CA ILE A 363 8.55 -17.58 8.91
C ILE A 363 7.60 -16.47 8.47
N ALA A 364 7.17 -16.48 7.21
CA ALA A 364 6.25 -15.47 6.67
C ALA A 364 4.88 -15.52 7.38
N ALA A 365 4.38 -16.70 7.72
CA ALA A 365 3.15 -16.87 8.50
C ALA A 365 3.27 -16.21 9.89
N ASP A 366 4.42 -16.36 10.56
CA ASP A 366 4.69 -15.73 11.85
C ASP A 366 4.79 -14.19 11.72
N ILE A 367 5.39 -13.69 10.65
CA ILE A 367 5.44 -12.26 10.34
C ILE A 367 4.04 -11.71 10.09
N CYS A 368 3.22 -12.36 9.25
CA CYS A 368 1.84 -11.95 8.99
C CYS A 368 1.01 -11.89 10.29
N ARG A 369 1.14 -12.91 11.16
CA ARG A 369 0.47 -12.94 12.46
C ARG A 369 0.96 -11.80 13.36
N ARG A 370 2.28 -11.56 13.45
CA ARG A 370 2.89 -10.49 14.24
C ARG A 370 2.40 -9.12 13.83
N PHE A 371 2.22 -8.87 12.55
CA PHE A 371 1.72 -7.62 11.98
C PHE A 371 0.20 -7.59 11.74
N ARG A 372 -0.54 -8.61 12.22
CA ARG A 372 -2.00 -8.66 12.20
C ARG A 372 -2.59 -8.49 10.80
N PHE A 373 -2.07 -9.26 9.85
CA PHE A 373 -2.69 -9.37 8.53
C PHE A 373 -4.06 -10.05 8.64
N SER A 374 -4.96 -9.74 7.73
CA SER A 374 -6.19 -10.51 7.58
C SER A 374 -5.87 -11.94 7.13
N ASN A 375 -6.83 -12.85 7.33
CA ASN A 375 -6.66 -14.23 6.89
C ASN A 375 -6.49 -14.33 5.38
N ASP A 376 -7.16 -13.46 4.62
CA ASP A 376 -7.09 -13.41 3.17
C ASP A 376 -5.72 -12.92 2.69
N GLU A 377 -5.25 -11.79 3.20
CA GLU A 377 -3.91 -11.27 2.91
C GLU A 377 -2.82 -12.29 3.25
N THR A 378 -2.94 -12.96 4.40
CA THR A 378 -2.01 -14.01 4.84
C THR A 378 -2.00 -15.16 3.85
N ARG A 379 -3.17 -15.73 3.51
CA ARG A 379 -3.30 -16.85 2.60
C ARG A 379 -2.69 -16.54 1.22
N GLN A 380 -2.99 -15.37 0.66
CA GLN A 380 -2.49 -14.97 -0.64
C GLN A 380 -0.96 -14.74 -0.60
N THR A 381 -0.43 -14.08 0.43
CA THR A 381 1.02 -13.87 0.59
C THR A 381 1.76 -15.20 0.70
N LEU A 382 1.27 -16.11 1.53
CA LEU A 382 1.91 -17.43 1.71
C LEU A 382 1.84 -18.28 0.45
N SER A 383 0.72 -18.25 -0.28
CA SER A 383 0.59 -18.93 -1.58
C SER A 383 1.60 -18.47 -2.60
N LEU A 384 1.88 -17.16 -2.67
CA LEU A 384 2.91 -16.58 -3.54
C LEU A 384 4.30 -17.14 -3.18
N ILE A 385 4.65 -17.14 -1.88
CA ILE A 385 5.93 -17.64 -1.39
C ILE A 385 6.05 -19.15 -1.63
N GLU A 386 5.01 -19.94 -1.34
CA GLU A 386 5.00 -21.39 -1.52
C GLU A 386 5.24 -21.82 -2.96
N ASN A 387 4.74 -21.04 -3.91
CA ASN A 387 4.74 -21.43 -5.32
C ASN A 387 5.83 -20.73 -6.16
N HIS A 388 6.68 -19.85 -5.59
CA HIS A 388 7.61 -19.04 -6.38
C HIS A 388 8.62 -19.88 -7.18
N MET A 389 9.05 -21.02 -6.65
CA MET A 389 10.00 -21.92 -7.32
C MET A 389 9.39 -22.82 -8.40
N ARG A 390 8.05 -22.97 -8.44
CA ARG A 390 7.36 -23.93 -9.33
C ARG A 390 7.52 -23.61 -10.81
N PHE A 391 7.79 -22.38 -11.14
CA PHE A 391 7.99 -21.92 -12.53
C PHE A 391 9.18 -22.61 -13.22
N ALA A 392 10.23 -22.95 -12.48
CA ALA A 392 11.40 -23.63 -13.00
C ALA A 392 11.06 -25.03 -13.57
N ASP A 393 10.00 -25.66 -13.04
CA ASP A 393 9.57 -27.00 -13.48
C ASP A 393 8.40 -26.96 -14.49
N ALA A 394 7.86 -25.77 -14.80
CA ALA A 394 6.63 -25.62 -15.58
C ALA A 394 6.67 -26.30 -16.96
N GLN A 395 7.82 -26.24 -17.65
CA GLN A 395 8.01 -26.89 -18.95
C GLN A 395 7.96 -28.42 -18.89
N ARG A 396 8.22 -29.02 -17.71
CA ARG A 396 8.20 -30.45 -17.48
C ARG A 396 6.89 -30.93 -16.86
N MET A 397 6.00 -30.03 -16.48
CA MET A 397 4.72 -30.38 -15.89
C MET A 397 3.83 -31.08 -16.90
N LYS A 398 3.09 -32.09 -16.46
CA LYS A 398 1.95 -32.63 -17.22
C LYS A 398 0.89 -31.55 -17.42
N ALA A 399 0.07 -31.67 -18.47
CA ALA A 399 -0.99 -30.70 -18.75
C ALA A 399 -1.94 -30.52 -17.55
N SER A 400 -2.33 -31.59 -16.88
CA SER A 400 -3.15 -31.54 -15.66
C SER A 400 -2.51 -30.75 -14.53
N THR A 401 -1.20 -30.93 -14.30
CA THR A 401 -0.43 -30.19 -13.27
C THR A 401 -0.31 -28.71 -13.61
N LEU A 402 -0.01 -28.38 -14.88
CA LEU A 402 0.13 -27.01 -15.35
C LEU A 402 -1.22 -26.26 -15.27
N LYS A 403 -2.32 -26.90 -15.69
CA LYS A 403 -3.67 -26.32 -15.55
C LYS A 403 -4.05 -26.06 -14.10
N ARG A 404 -3.73 -26.97 -13.17
CA ARG A 404 -3.91 -26.73 -11.73
C ARG A 404 -3.02 -25.61 -11.20
N PHE A 405 -1.82 -25.47 -11.74
CA PHE A 405 -0.95 -24.33 -11.39
C PHE A 405 -1.60 -23.01 -11.78
N PHE A 406 -2.25 -22.94 -12.95
CA PHE A 406 -2.98 -21.75 -13.40
C PHE A 406 -4.24 -21.44 -12.57
N ARG A 407 -4.77 -22.40 -11.82
CA ARG A 407 -5.90 -22.20 -10.89
C ARG A 407 -5.52 -21.56 -9.57
N LEU A 408 -4.25 -21.30 -9.32
CA LEU A 408 -3.85 -20.56 -8.12
C LEU A 408 -4.57 -19.21 -8.09
N GLU A 409 -5.08 -18.87 -6.93
CA GLU A 409 -5.76 -17.60 -6.73
C GLU A 409 -4.84 -16.44 -7.11
N ASN A 410 -5.37 -15.49 -7.88
CA ASN A 410 -4.60 -14.35 -8.39
C ASN A 410 -3.32 -14.77 -9.15
N PHE A 411 -3.40 -15.78 -10.03
CA PHE A 411 -2.26 -16.30 -10.78
C PHE A 411 -1.38 -15.22 -11.45
N PRO A 412 -1.91 -14.10 -11.98
CA PRO A 412 -1.09 -13.00 -12.49
C PRO A 412 -0.09 -12.46 -11.46
N GLN A 413 -0.38 -12.48 -10.15
CA GLN A 413 0.58 -12.06 -9.12
C GLN A 413 1.71 -13.07 -8.95
N HIS A 414 1.44 -14.37 -9.08
CA HIS A 414 2.48 -15.41 -9.10
C HIS A 414 3.42 -15.24 -10.28
N LEU A 415 2.85 -14.95 -11.46
CA LEU A 415 3.60 -14.70 -12.67
C LEU A 415 4.47 -13.44 -12.55
N GLU A 416 3.95 -12.38 -11.95
CA GLU A 416 4.69 -11.14 -11.73
C GLU A 416 5.81 -11.31 -10.69
N LEU A 417 5.56 -12.03 -9.58
CA LEU A 417 6.61 -12.34 -8.62
C LEU A 417 7.78 -13.07 -9.28
N HIS A 418 7.48 -14.11 -10.09
CA HIS A 418 8.51 -14.84 -10.81
C HIS A 418 9.26 -13.97 -11.83
N ARG A 419 8.57 -13.05 -12.53
CA ARG A 419 9.22 -12.10 -13.45
C ARG A 419 10.24 -11.23 -12.71
N MET A 420 9.84 -10.68 -11.55
CA MET A 420 10.71 -9.84 -10.74
C MET A 420 11.91 -10.61 -10.20
N ASP A 421 11.71 -11.85 -9.77
CA ASP A 421 12.77 -12.75 -9.29
C ASP A 421 13.81 -13.05 -10.40
N CYS A 422 13.34 -13.39 -11.61
CA CYS A 422 14.21 -13.58 -12.75
C CYS A 422 15.03 -12.33 -13.09
N LEU A 423 14.39 -11.15 -13.09
CA LEU A 423 15.09 -9.88 -13.39
C LEU A 423 16.07 -9.47 -12.29
N ALA A 424 15.81 -9.86 -11.04
CA ALA A 424 16.69 -9.60 -9.91
C ALA A 424 17.90 -10.55 -9.86
N SER A 425 17.88 -11.66 -10.62
CA SER A 425 18.92 -12.69 -10.67
C SER A 425 19.63 -12.72 -12.04
N SER A 426 19.45 -13.79 -12.79
CA SER A 426 20.14 -13.98 -14.09
C SER A 426 19.58 -13.14 -15.25
N GLY A 427 18.40 -12.55 -15.10
CA GLY A 427 17.67 -11.87 -16.18
C GLY A 427 17.01 -12.81 -17.20
N ASN A 428 17.13 -14.12 -17.03
CA ASN A 428 16.53 -15.10 -17.96
C ASN A 428 15.03 -15.22 -17.71
N LEU A 429 14.22 -14.90 -18.73
CA LEU A 429 12.76 -14.94 -18.72
C LEU A 429 12.16 -16.16 -19.46
N ASP A 430 12.94 -17.17 -19.84
CA ASP A 430 12.45 -18.30 -20.65
C ASP A 430 11.30 -19.05 -19.97
N HIS A 431 11.42 -19.36 -18.68
CA HIS A 431 10.35 -20.02 -17.92
C HIS A 431 9.13 -19.10 -17.76
N TRP A 432 9.35 -17.83 -17.52
CA TRP A 432 8.28 -16.84 -17.42
C TRP A 432 7.51 -16.68 -18.74
N ASN A 433 8.23 -16.53 -19.87
CA ASN A 433 7.63 -16.43 -21.20
C ASN A 433 6.79 -17.66 -21.52
N PHE A 434 7.34 -18.87 -21.28
CA PHE A 434 6.63 -20.12 -21.50
C PHE A 434 5.31 -20.18 -20.70
N VAL A 435 5.36 -19.86 -19.40
CA VAL A 435 4.18 -19.93 -18.54
C VAL A 435 3.16 -18.86 -18.93
N ARG A 436 3.60 -17.63 -19.20
CA ARG A 436 2.73 -16.53 -19.66
C ARG A 436 2.01 -16.89 -20.94
N GLU A 437 2.72 -17.32 -21.97
CA GLU A 437 2.13 -17.69 -23.26
C GLU A 437 1.11 -18.82 -23.12
N ARG A 438 1.41 -19.82 -22.30
CA ARG A 438 0.49 -20.93 -22.01
C ARG A 438 -0.74 -20.47 -21.24
N TYR A 439 -0.57 -19.60 -20.25
CA TYR A 439 -1.68 -19.04 -19.48
C TYR A 439 -2.59 -18.18 -20.34
N GLU A 440 -2.03 -17.25 -21.14
CA GLU A 440 -2.77 -16.33 -21.99
C GLU A 440 -3.47 -17.05 -23.16
N SER A 441 -2.90 -18.15 -23.68
CA SER A 441 -3.47 -18.91 -24.80
C SER A 441 -4.51 -19.94 -24.38
N MET A 442 -4.65 -20.23 -23.08
CA MET A 442 -5.51 -21.31 -22.60
C MET A 442 -6.89 -20.75 -22.25
N PRO A 443 -7.98 -21.23 -22.88
CA PRO A 443 -9.32 -20.81 -22.52
C PRO A 443 -9.69 -21.23 -21.10
N GLU A 444 -10.49 -20.42 -20.43
CA GLU A 444 -10.88 -20.63 -19.03
C GLU A 444 -11.55 -22.00 -18.81
N GLU A 445 -12.36 -22.45 -19.75
CA GLU A 445 -13.03 -23.77 -19.71
C GLU A 445 -12.02 -24.93 -19.75
N ALA A 446 -10.85 -24.73 -20.36
CA ALA A 446 -9.79 -25.75 -20.36
C ALA A 446 -9.03 -25.80 -19.03
N VAL A 447 -8.98 -24.67 -18.33
CA VAL A 447 -8.39 -24.56 -16.97
C VAL A 447 -9.39 -25.00 -15.92
N HIS A 448 -10.66 -24.61 -16.04
CA HIS A 448 -11.77 -24.90 -15.12
C HIS A 448 -12.89 -25.67 -15.78
N PRO A 449 -12.64 -26.92 -16.29
CA PRO A 449 -13.72 -27.69 -16.90
C PRO A 449 -14.76 -28.10 -15.85
N VAL A 450 -15.99 -28.22 -16.28
CA VAL A 450 -17.05 -28.82 -15.46
C VAL A 450 -16.65 -30.27 -15.13
N PRO A 451 -16.66 -30.69 -13.86
CA PRO A 451 -16.31 -32.06 -13.48
C PRO A 451 -17.20 -33.09 -14.19
N LEU A 452 -16.59 -34.09 -14.81
CA LEU A 452 -17.33 -35.16 -15.49
C LEU A 452 -18.07 -36.08 -14.52
N LEU A 453 -17.52 -36.24 -13.31
CA LEU A 453 -18.13 -37.02 -12.23
C LEU A 453 -18.01 -36.29 -10.91
N THR A 454 -19.03 -36.46 -10.08
CA THR A 454 -19.04 -36.06 -8.67
C THR A 454 -19.19 -37.30 -7.75
N GLY A 455 -19.21 -37.10 -6.46
CA GLY A 455 -19.45 -38.22 -5.53
C GLY A 455 -20.81 -38.91 -5.74
N ARG A 456 -21.81 -38.20 -6.30
CA ARG A 456 -23.14 -38.79 -6.60
C ARG A 456 -23.06 -39.82 -7.71
N GLU A 457 -22.37 -39.52 -8.79
CA GLU A 457 -22.19 -40.43 -9.93
C GLU A 457 -21.34 -41.65 -9.50
N LEU A 458 -20.37 -41.50 -8.60
CA LEU A 458 -19.60 -42.61 -8.03
C LEU A 458 -20.50 -43.58 -7.24
N ILE A 459 -21.39 -43.03 -6.39
CA ILE A 459 -22.35 -43.85 -5.64
C ILE A 459 -23.31 -44.58 -6.59
N ALA A 460 -23.86 -43.85 -7.59
CA ALA A 460 -24.74 -44.43 -8.60
C ALA A 460 -24.06 -45.53 -9.42
N ALA A 461 -22.73 -45.48 -9.59
CA ALA A 461 -21.92 -46.47 -10.26
C ALA A 461 -21.55 -47.70 -9.36
N GLY A 462 -21.98 -47.71 -8.09
CA GLY A 462 -21.79 -48.80 -7.16
C GLY A 462 -20.56 -48.69 -6.22
N TYR A 463 -19.87 -47.56 -6.24
CA TYR A 463 -18.75 -47.32 -5.33
C TYR A 463 -19.22 -46.91 -3.93
N THR A 464 -18.61 -47.47 -2.91
CA THR A 464 -18.93 -47.12 -1.51
C THR A 464 -18.21 -45.83 -1.09
N PRO A 465 -18.93 -44.84 -0.52
CA PRO A 465 -18.33 -43.59 -0.02
C PRO A 465 -17.17 -43.88 0.97
N GLY A 466 -16.02 -43.23 0.73
CA GLY A 466 -14.85 -43.40 1.59
C GLY A 466 -13.65 -42.59 1.12
N SER A 467 -12.49 -42.79 1.73
CA SER A 467 -11.22 -42.09 1.43
C SER A 467 -10.79 -42.22 -0.04
N ALA A 468 -11.13 -43.36 -0.69
CA ALA A 468 -10.81 -43.61 -2.09
C ALA A 468 -11.54 -42.67 -3.07
N PHE A 469 -12.69 -42.05 -2.70
CA PHE A 469 -13.42 -41.13 -3.57
C PHE A 469 -12.56 -39.93 -3.99
N LYS A 470 -11.75 -39.40 -3.09
CA LYS A 470 -10.84 -38.31 -3.40
C LYS A 470 -9.82 -38.70 -4.47
N GLU A 471 -9.29 -39.88 -4.38
CA GLU A 471 -8.32 -40.45 -5.35
C GLU A 471 -8.99 -40.75 -6.70
N MET A 472 -10.18 -41.32 -6.69
CA MET A 472 -10.99 -41.61 -7.89
C MET A 472 -11.33 -40.33 -8.64
N LEU A 473 -11.89 -39.30 -7.95
CA LEU A 473 -12.25 -38.04 -8.56
C LEU A 473 -11.03 -37.30 -9.08
N ARG A 474 -9.89 -37.40 -8.37
CA ARG A 474 -8.63 -36.80 -8.85
C ARG A 474 -8.11 -37.48 -10.11
N ALA A 475 -8.21 -38.81 -10.20
CA ALA A 475 -7.81 -39.55 -11.39
C ALA A 475 -8.67 -39.20 -12.61
N VAL A 476 -9.98 -39.00 -12.42
CA VAL A 476 -10.91 -38.54 -13.46
C VAL A 476 -10.55 -37.11 -13.88
N GLU A 477 -10.34 -36.19 -12.92
CA GLU A 477 -9.97 -34.81 -13.21
C GLU A 477 -8.61 -34.76 -13.94
N ASP A 478 -7.62 -35.54 -13.55
CA ASP A 478 -6.33 -35.61 -14.24
C ASP A 478 -6.53 -36.02 -15.71
N ALA A 479 -7.27 -37.07 -15.98
CA ALA A 479 -7.53 -37.53 -17.33
C ALA A 479 -8.36 -36.55 -18.16
N GLN A 480 -9.32 -35.83 -17.54
CA GLN A 480 -10.11 -34.77 -18.19
C GLN A 480 -9.21 -33.57 -18.53
N LEU A 481 -8.37 -33.12 -17.60
CA LEU A 481 -7.44 -32.00 -17.84
C LEU A 481 -6.37 -32.34 -18.88
N GLU A 482 -5.99 -33.60 -19.02
CA GLU A 482 -5.07 -34.09 -20.04
C GLU A 482 -5.75 -34.31 -21.41
N GLY A 483 -7.10 -34.22 -21.46
CA GLY A 483 -7.88 -34.44 -22.70
C GLY A 483 -8.00 -35.90 -23.10
N VAL A 484 -7.74 -36.84 -22.18
CA VAL A 484 -7.84 -38.28 -22.41
C VAL A 484 -9.28 -38.73 -22.39
N ILE A 485 -10.12 -38.07 -21.59
CA ILE A 485 -11.56 -38.32 -21.48
C ILE A 485 -12.33 -37.00 -21.60
N ALA A 486 -13.50 -37.05 -22.20
CA ALA A 486 -14.35 -35.87 -22.40
C ALA A 486 -15.81 -36.08 -21.95
N THR A 487 -16.20 -37.33 -21.63
CA THR A 487 -17.57 -37.68 -21.29
C THR A 487 -17.66 -38.42 -19.95
N PRO A 488 -18.81 -38.35 -19.24
CA PRO A 488 -19.05 -39.13 -18.03
C PRO A 488 -18.89 -40.66 -18.23
N ALA A 489 -19.25 -41.16 -19.42
CA ALA A 489 -19.14 -42.59 -19.76
C ALA A 489 -17.67 -43.02 -19.81
N GLU A 490 -16.80 -42.26 -20.46
CA GLU A 490 -15.35 -42.50 -20.49
C GLU A 490 -14.73 -42.41 -19.09
N ALA A 491 -15.20 -41.47 -18.29
CA ALA A 491 -14.75 -41.33 -16.90
C ALA A 491 -15.11 -42.54 -16.04
N LEU A 492 -16.30 -43.08 -16.19
CA LEU A 492 -16.71 -44.32 -15.51
C LEU A 492 -15.93 -45.52 -16.01
N ALA A 493 -15.63 -45.61 -17.30
CA ALA A 493 -14.81 -46.69 -17.88
C ALA A 493 -13.39 -46.64 -17.29
N LEU A 494 -12.76 -45.47 -17.21
CA LEU A 494 -11.45 -45.23 -16.59
C LEU A 494 -11.45 -45.70 -15.12
N LEU A 495 -12.52 -45.38 -14.39
CA LEU A 495 -12.61 -45.76 -12.97
C LEU A 495 -12.75 -47.28 -12.78
N ARG A 496 -13.55 -47.95 -13.62
CA ARG A 496 -13.71 -49.42 -13.56
C ARG A 496 -12.39 -50.13 -13.83
N ASP A 497 -11.56 -49.61 -14.71
CA ASP A 497 -10.25 -50.13 -15.03
C ASP A 497 -9.25 -49.96 -13.88
N ARG A 498 -9.19 -48.74 -13.31
CA ARG A 498 -8.23 -48.41 -12.26
C ARG A 498 -8.65 -48.78 -10.84
N PHE A 499 -9.94 -48.77 -10.57
CA PHE A 499 -10.55 -49.02 -9.28
C PHE A 499 -11.69 -50.03 -9.44
N PRO A 500 -11.39 -51.33 -9.68
CA PRO A 500 -12.44 -52.34 -9.87
C PRO A 500 -13.35 -52.41 -8.64
N LEU A 501 -14.65 -52.58 -8.89
CA LEU A 501 -15.61 -52.79 -7.82
C LEU A 501 -15.29 -54.10 -7.12
N PRO A 502 -15.37 -54.18 -5.79
CA PRO A 502 -15.26 -55.48 -5.09
C PRO A 502 -16.39 -56.40 -5.54
N ASN A 503 -16.05 -57.63 -5.86
CA ASN A 503 -16.99 -58.70 -6.23
C ASN A 503 -18.03 -58.94 -5.16
#